data_5b53b932b62b7f6dfdc285a14e7be565
#
_entry.id   5b53b932b62b7f6dfdc285a14e7be565
#
_cell.length_a   1.000
_cell.length_b   1.000
_cell.length_c   1.000
_cell.angle_alpha   90.00
_cell.angle_beta   90.00
_cell.angle_gamma   90.00
#
_symmetry.space_group_name_H-M   'P 1'
#
loop_
_entity.id
_entity.type
_entity.pdbx_description
1 polymer ?
#
loop_
_entity_poly.entity_id
_entity_poly.type
_entity_poly.pdbx_seq_one_letter_code
_entity_poly.pdbx_strand_id
1 'polypeptide(L)'
;VAQAPALPGGFELPLEPRIPRVGSVDAVALEARAAELAKRSIKREAKLFALDLAVRMIDLTTLEGADTPGKVAALCSKAVRPDPVDRSVPSVAAVCVYPNLVPTARQRLQGTTVKVAAVATAFPAGQSPLDVKLADVRDAVAFGADEVDMVIDRGAFLSGRYGKVYEEIVRVKEACGDAHLKVILETGELGTYDNV
;
A
#
# COMPACT_ATOMS: atom_id res chain seq x y z
N VAL A 1 29.43 33.61 5.47
CA VAL A 1 28.57 32.50 5.06
C VAL A 1 29.44 31.25 5.11
N ALA A 2 29.28 30.42 6.14
CA ALA A 2 30.06 29.20 6.30
C ALA A 2 29.60 28.17 5.26
N GLN A 3 30.52 27.65 4.46
CA GLN A 3 30.29 26.56 3.53
C GLN A 3 30.02 25.29 4.34
N ALA A 4 28.93 24.60 4.02
CA ALA A 4 28.64 23.29 4.59
C ALA A 4 29.77 22.29 4.25
N PRO A 5 30.18 21.40 5.16
CA PRO A 5 31.23 20.44 4.90
C PRO A 5 30.80 19.47 3.77
N ALA A 6 31.70 19.27 2.82
CA ALA A 6 31.52 18.27 1.77
C ALA A 6 31.44 16.87 2.39
N LEU A 7 30.40 16.11 2.03
CA LEU A 7 30.26 14.72 2.46
C LEU A 7 31.43 13.88 1.85
N PRO A 8 32.06 13.00 2.62
CA PRO A 8 33.09 12.13 2.11
C PRO A 8 32.54 11.04 1.22
N GLY A 9 33.13 10.91 0.02
CA GLY A 9 32.75 9.92 -0.98
C GLY A 9 31.82 10.53 -2.04
N GLY A 10 32.36 10.75 -3.23
CA GLY A 10 31.58 11.22 -4.37
C GLY A 10 30.44 10.26 -4.69
N PHE A 11 29.27 10.54 -4.14
CA PHE A 11 28.05 9.90 -4.56
C PHE A 11 27.69 10.54 -5.91
N GLU A 12 28.09 9.92 -7.01
CA GLU A 12 27.45 10.22 -8.29
C GLU A 12 25.98 9.79 -8.15
N LEU A 13 25.09 10.77 -8.11
CA LEU A 13 23.65 10.51 -8.24
C LEU A 13 23.49 9.78 -9.57
N PRO A 14 22.86 8.57 -9.61
CA PRO A 14 22.54 7.94 -10.86
C PRO A 14 21.79 8.94 -11.74
N LEU A 15 22.06 8.94 -13.05
CA LEU A 15 21.29 9.72 -14.02
C LEU A 15 19.80 9.50 -13.71
N GLU A 16 19.11 10.57 -13.30
CA GLU A 16 17.70 10.49 -12.99
C GLU A 16 16.96 9.80 -14.14
N PRO A 17 16.19 8.73 -13.88
CA PRO A 17 15.44 8.08 -14.93
C PRO A 17 14.57 9.15 -15.62
N ARG A 18 14.59 9.16 -16.97
CA ARG A 18 13.72 10.05 -17.74
C ARG A 18 12.27 9.67 -17.46
N ILE A 19 11.65 10.36 -16.53
CA ILE A 19 10.22 10.24 -16.28
C ILE A 19 9.50 10.91 -17.46
N PRO A 20 8.60 10.19 -18.15
CA PRO A 20 7.83 10.78 -19.25
C PRO A 20 7.07 12.00 -18.75
N ARG A 21 7.06 13.08 -19.53
CA ARG A 21 6.19 14.21 -19.22
C ARG A 21 4.74 13.76 -19.42
N VAL A 22 3.99 13.74 -18.33
CA VAL A 22 2.54 13.55 -18.39
C VAL A 22 1.90 14.91 -18.70
N GLY A 23 0.93 14.92 -19.60
CA GLY A 23 0.15 16.13 -19.89
C GLY A 23 -0.66 16.53 -18.66
N SER A 24 -1.07 17.81 -18.59
CA SER A 24 -1.95 18.27 -17.52
C SER A 24 -3.33 17.60 -17.59
N VAL A 25 -3.89 17.32 -16.43
CA VAL A 25 -5.22 16.72 -16.29
C VAL A 25 -6.30 17.80 -16.43
N ASP A 26 -7.31 17.55 -17.27
CA ASP A 26 -8.52 18.37 -17.29
C ASP A 26 -9.36 18.06 -16.04
N ALA A 27 -9.12 18.80 -14.97
CA ALA A 27 -9.79 18.63 -13.70
C ALA A 27 -11.32 18.81 -13.80
N VAL A 28 -11.78 19.74 -14.65
CA VAL A 28 -13.21 20.02 -14.85
C VAL A 28 -13.91 18.82 -15.49
N ALA A 29 -13.32 18.27 -16.54
CA ALA A 29 -13.87 17.07 -17.20
C ALA A 29 -13.83 15.85 -16.28
N LEU A 30 -12.75 15.68 -15.48
CA LEU A 30 -12.62 14.59 -14.52
C LEU A 30 -13.69 14.65 -13.43
N GLU A 31 -13.90 15.82 -12.83
CA GLU A 31 -14.91 16.04 -11.80
C GLU A 31 -16.34 15.87 -12.34
N ALA A 32 -16.62 16.37 -13.54
CA ALA A 32 -17.90 16.17 -14.21
C ALA A 32 -18.15 14.67 -14.46
N ARG A 33 -17.13 13.92 -14.88
CA ARG A 33 -17.23 12.47 -15.07
C ARG A 33 -17.50 11.73 -13.77
N ALA A 34 -16.80 12.07 -12.70
CA ALA A 34 -17.02 11.49 -11.37
C ALA A 34 -18.44 11.78 -10.86
N ALA A 35 -18.91 13.02 -11.00
CA ALA A 35 -20.27 13.42 -10.62
C ALA A 35 -21.35 12.67 -11.43
N GLU A 36 -21.12 12.41 -12.72
CA GLU A 36 -22.04 11.61 -13.54
C GLU A 36 -22.08 10.15 -13.07
N LEU A 37 -20.94 9.55 -12.77
CA LEU A 37 -20.88 8.19 -12.25
C LEU A 37 -21.56 8.06 -10.89
N ALA A 38 -21.44 9.05 -10.02
CA ALA A 38 -22.06 9.08 -8.70
C ALA A 38 -23.62 9.12 -8.76
N LYS A 39 -24.19 9.58 -9.88
CA LYS A 39 -25.64 9.56 -10.09
C LYS A 39 -26.22 8.19 -10.46
N ARG A 40 -25.35 7.27 -10.85
CA ARG A 40 -25.78 5.92 -11.26
C ARG A 40 -26.17 5.11 -10.03
N SER A 41 -27.26 4.37 -10.12
CA SER A 41 -27.65 3.40 -9.10
C SER A 41 -27.67 2.00 -9.68
N ILE A 42 -27.17 1.05 -8.92
CA ILE A 42 -27.26 -0.38 -9.21
C ILE A 42 -28.28 -1.00 -8.28
N LYS A 43 -29.06 -1.95 -8.78
CA LYS A 43 -30.17 -2.57 -8.04
C LYS A 43 -30.16 -4.09 -8.21
N ARG A 44 -30.86 -4.78 -7.33
CA ARG A 44 -31.10 -6.21 -7.39
C ARG A 44 -29.78 -7.01 -7.48
N GLU A 45 -29.70 -7.97 -8.39
CA GLU A 45 -28.55 -8.85 -8.56
C GLU A 45 -27.24 -8.09 -8.82
N ALA A 46 -27.26 -7.03 -9.63
CA ALA A 46 -26.11 -6.19 -9.85
C ALA A 46 -25.58 -5.53 -8.56
N LYS A 47 -26.50 -5.15 -7.65
CA LYS A 47 -26.11 -4.61 -6.35
C LYS A 47 -25.51 -5.68 -5.43
N LEU A 48 -26.10 -6.88 -5.39
CA LEU A 48 -25.57 -7.99 -4.60
C LEU A 48 -24.19 -8.39 -5.10
N PHE A 49 -24.03 -8.54 -6.42
CA PHE A 49 -22.71 -8.81 -7.01
C PHE A 49 -21.66 -7.74 -6.64
N ALA A 50 -22.04 -6.45 -6.70
CA ALA A 50 -21.13 -5.37 -6.36
C ALA A 50 -20.74 -5.37 -4.87
N LEU A 51 -21.65 -5.74 -3.97
CA LEU A 51 -21.37 -5.89 -2.54
C LEU A 51 -20.39 -7.06 -2.29
N ASP A 52 -20.66 -8.21 -2.89
CA ASP A 52 -19.77 -9.37 -2.80
C ASP A 52 -18.38 -9.07 -3.37
N LEU A 53 -18.35 -8.38 -4.52
CA LEU A 53 -17.08 -7.95 -5.13
C LEU A 53 -16.33 -6.99 -4.21
N ALA A 54 -17.02 -6.03 -3.60
CA ALA A 54 -16.40 -5.10 -2.66
C ALA A 54 -15.77 -5.83 -1.47
N VAL A 55 -16.49 -6.81 -0.88
CA VAL A 55 -15.94 -7.62 0.22
C VAL A 55 -14.71 -8.41 -0.23
N ARG A 56 -14.75 -9.05 -1.41
CA ARG A 56 -13.62 -9.82 -1.97
C ARG A 56 -12.39 -9.00 -2.29
N MET A 57 -12.52 -7.67 -2.37
CA MET A 57 -11.43 -6.74 -2.67
C MET A 57 -10.91 -6.00 -1.44
N ILE A 58 -11.44 -6.28 -0.25
CA ILE A 58 -11.00 -5.64 1.00
C ILE A 58 -9.68 -6.25 1.48
N ASP A 59 -8.73 -5.39 1.80
CA ASP A 59 -7.64 -5.69 2.71
C ASP A 59 -8.06 -5.26 4.12
N LEU A 60 -8.48 -6.22 4.93
CA LEU A 60 -8.95 -5.96 6.28
C LEU A 60 -7.77 -5.61 7.18
N THR A 61 -7.70 -4.36 7.62
CA THR A 61 -6.48 -3.74 8.12
C THR A 61 -6.58 -3.39 9.60
N THR A 62 -5.48 -3.60 10.33
CA THR A 62 -5.21 -2.98 11.62
C THR A 62 -3.75 -2.55 11.70
N LEU A 63 -3.53 -1.25 11.97
CA LEU A 63 -2.21 -0.62 11.99
C LEU A 63 -2.11 0.34 13.20
N GLU A 64 -2.59 -0.13 14.34
CA GLU A 64 -2.55 0.61 15.59
C GLU A 64 -1.30 0.27 16.41
N GLY A 65 -0.70 1.24 17.06
CA GLY A 65 0.45 1.01 17.92
C GLY A 65 0.18 0.06 19.09
N ALA A 66 -1.09 -0.17 19.43
CA ALA A 66 -1.53 -1.09 20.48
C ALA A 66 -2.02 -2.46 19.94
N ASP A 67 -1.71 -2.81 18.70
CA ASP A 67 -2.09 -4.10 18.13
C ASP A 67 -1.39 -5.26 18.84
N THR A 68 -2.16 -6.28 19.15
CA THR A 68 -1.70 -7.49 19.81
C THR A 68 -1.95 -8.73 18.95
N PRO A 69 -1.23 -9.85 19.18
CA PRO A 69 -1.52 -11.12 18.52
C PRO A 69 -2.98 -11.57 18.67
N GLY A 70 -3.62 -11.29 19.82
CA GLY A 70 -5.03 -11.60 20.05
C GLY A 70 -5.97 -10.77 19.16
N LYS A 71 -5.70 -9.47 19.00
CA LYS A 71 -6.47 -8.60 18.10
C LYS A 71 -6.32 -9.05 16.64
N VAL A 72 -5.10 -9.38 16.22
CA VAL A 72 -4.85 -9.90 14.85
C VAL A 72 -5.53 -11.25 14.63
N ALA A 73 -5.53 -12.16 15.61
CA ALA A 73 -6.25 -13.41 15.51
C ALA A 73 -7.76 -13.22 15.32
N ALA A 74 -8.37 -12.27 16.04
CA ALA A 74 -9.77 -11.91 15.88
C ALA A 74 -10.04 -11.29 14.49
N LEU A 75 -9.14 -10.42 14.02
CA LEU A 75 -9.19 -9.84 12.68
C LEU A 75 -9.15 -10.92 11.59
N CYS A 76 -8.25 -11.90 11.70
CA CYS A 76 -8.17 -13.02 10.77
C CYS A 76 -9.46 -13.85 10.74
N SER A 77 -10.07 -14.10 11.90
CA SER A 77 -11.36 -14.81 11.97
C SER A 77 -12.47 -14.04 11.26
N LYS A 78 -12.50 -12.71 11.43
CA LYS A 78 -13.43 -11.82 10.71
C LYS A 78 -13.12 -11.79 9.20
N ALA A 79 -11.86 -11.79 8.81
CA ALA A 79 -11.45 -11.80 7.40
C ALA A 79 -11.93 -13.03 6.64
N VAL A 80 -11.85 -14.20 7.27
CA VAL A 80 -12.33 -15.47 6.70
C VAL A 80 -13.86 -15.51 6.66
N ARG A 81 -14.52 -14.94 7.67
CA ARG A 81 -15.96 -14.98 7.83
C ARG A 81 -16.48 -13.62 8.32
N PRO A 82 -16.69 -12.66 7.39
CA PRO A 82 -17.08 -11.29 7.76
C PRO A 82 -18.43 -11.22 8.47
N ASP A 83 -19.39 -12.03 8.05
CA ASP A 83 -20.69 -12.19 8.72
C ASP A 83 -20.79 -13.54 9.43
N PRO A 84 -20.99 -13.56 10.76
CA PRO A 84 -21.10 -14.80 11.50
C PRO A 84 -22.41 -15.56 11.26
N VAL A 85 -23.45 -14.89 10.77
CA VAL A 85 -24.79 -15.45 10.52
C VAL A 85 -24.95 -15.85 9.06
N ASP A 86 -24.70 -14.92 8.15
CA ASP A 86 -24.82 -15.17 6.71
C ASP A 86 -23.53 -15.74 6.13
N ARG A 87 -23.57 -17.04 5.82
CA ARG A 87 -22.44 -17.77 5.23
C ARG A 87 -22.26 -17.52 3.73
N SER A 88 -23.19 -16.85 3.09
CA SER A 88 -23.05 -16.48 1.67
C SER A 88 -22.10 -15.30 1.47
N VAL A 89 -21.86 -14.49 2.52
CA VAL A 89 -20.89 -13.38 2.47
C VAL A 89 -19.48 -13.94 2.28
N PRO A 90 -18.77 -13.53 1.21
CA PRO A 90 -17.44 -14.05 0.90
C PRO A 90 -16.38 -13.60 1.91
N SER A 91 -15.24 -14.31 1.96
CA SER A 91 -14.05 -13.82 2.65
C SER A 91 -13.48 -12.58 1.98
N VAL A 92 -12.73 -11.79 2.73
CA VAL A 92 -11.95 -10.66 2.19
C VAL A 92 -10.73 -11.14 1.39
N ALA A 93 -10.07 -10.23 0.67
CA ALA A 93 -8.86 -10.53 -0.10
C ALA A 93 -7.66 -10.81 0.79
N ALA A 94 -7.37 -9.91 1.73
CA ALA A 94 -6.20 -9.99 2.60
C ALA A 94 -6.48 -9.45 4.01
N VAL A 95 -5.55 -9.77 4.91
CA VAL A 95 -5.38 -9.08 6.20
C VAL A 95 -4.10 -8.29 6.12
N CYS A 96 -4.16 -6.99 6.42
CA CYS A 96 -2.99 -6.11 6.44
C CYS A 96 -2.61 -5.72 7.87
N VAL A 97 -1.34 -5.93 8.22
CA VAL A 97 -0.78 -5.71 9.56
C VAL A 97 0.64 -5.15 9.50
N TYR A 98 1.20 -4.76 10.63
CA TYR A 98 2.64 -4.48 10.74
C TYR A 98 3.49 -5.77 10.59
N PRO A 99 4.73 -5.68 10.08
CA PRO A 99 5.59 -6.84 9.81
C PRO A 99 5.73 -7.82 10.98
N ASN A 100 5.91 -7.32 12.19
CA ASN A 100 6.06 -8.15 13.40
C ASN A 100 4.81 -8.99 13.75
N LEU A 101 3.66 -8.69 13.18
CA LEU A 101 2.39 -9.43 13.37
C LEU A 101 2.06 -10.37 12.21
N VAL A 102 2.84 -10.33 11.13
CA VAL A 102 2.70 -11.24 9.96
C VAL A 102 2.73 -12.72 10.37
N PRO A 103 3.65 -13.19 11.24
CA PRO A 103 3.66 -14.60 11.65
C PRO A 103 2.35 -15.03 12.31
N THR A 104 1.75 -14.16 13.12
CA THR A 104 0.45 -14.43 13.76
C THR A 104 -0.65 -14.52 12.73
N ALA A 105 -0.72 -13.57 11.77
CA ALA A 105 -1.72 -13.61 10.71
C ALA A 105 -1.55 -14.85 9.83
N ARG A 106 -0.30 -15.17 9.44
CA ARG A 106 0.02 -16.35 8.61
C ARG A 106 -0.43 -17.65 9.25
N GLN A 107 -0.15 -17.82 10.55
CA GLN A 107 -0.59 -18.99 11.30
C GLN A 107 -2.11 -19.11 11.33
N ARG A 108 -2.83 -18.00 11.54
CA ARG A 108 -4.29 -17.98 11.65
C ARG A 108 -5.02 -18.17 10.34
N LEU A 109 -4.40 -17.78 9.23
CA LEU A 109 -4.96 -17.88 7.89
C LEU A 109 -4.53 -19.13 7.13
N GLN A 110 -3.77 -20.02 7.76
CA GLN A 110 -3.33 -21.28 7.15
C GLN A 110 -4.51 -22.10 6.67
N GLY A 111 -4.45 -22.55 5.41
CA GLY A 111 -5.51 -23.34 4.78
C GLY A 111 -6.71 -22.52 4.27
N THR A 112 -6.64 -21.18 4.33
CA THR A 112 -7.62 -20.27 3.73
C THR A 112 -7.07 -19.63 2.45
N THR A 113 -7.93 -18.92 1.72
CA THR A 113 -7.54 -18.15 0.52
C THR A 113 -7.16 -16.71 0.83
N VAL A 114 -7.36 -16.25 2.07
CA VAL A 114 -7.06 -14.88 2.50
C VAL A 114 -5.55 -14.69 2.57
N LYS A 115 -5.06 -13.63 1.92
CA LYS A 115 -3.65 -13.29 1.88
C LYS A 115 -3.21 -12.54 3.14
N VAL A 116 -1.91 -12.47 3.35
CA VAL A 116 -1.30 -11.62 4.39
C VAL A 116 -0.53 -10.51 3.71
N ALA A 117 -0.98 -9.28 3.90
CA ALA A 117 -0.28 -8.07 3.51
C ALA A 117 0.42 -7.44 4.70
N ALA A 118 1.56 -6.81 4.47
CA ALA A 118 2.28 -6.05 5.48
C ALA A 118 2.66 -4.67 4.97
N VAL A 119 2.43 -3.64 5.78
CA VAL A 119 2.97 -2.30 5.48
C VAL A 119 4.49 -2.30 5.67
N ALA A 120 5.18 -1.51 4.87
CA ALA A 120 6.63 -1.37 4.94
C ALA A 120 7.11 0.03 4.51
N THR A 121 8.42 0.20 4.43
CA THR A 121 9.09 1.42 3.98
C THR A 121 8.87 2.63 4.88
N ALA A 122 8.95 2.41 6.19
CA ALA A 122 8.70 3.41 7.22
C ALA A 122 7.27 4.00 7.16
N PHE A 123 6.28 3.13 6.94
CA PHE A 123 4.87 3.51 7.00
C PHE A 123 4.53 4.18 8.35
N PRO A 124 3.70 5.27 8.38
CA PRO A 124 3.01 5.86 7.23
C PRO A 124 3.77 6.97 6.51
N ALA A 125 4.93 7.40 6.98
CA ALA A 125 5.58 8.62 6.49
C ALA A 125 6.46 8.40 5.24
N GLY A 126 7.01 7.22 5.05
CA GLY A 126 7.93 6.94 3.96
C GLY A 126 9.31 7.61 4.09
N GLN A 127 9.64 8.14 5.28
CA GLN A 127 10.83 8.95 5.53
C GLN A 127 11.86 8.17 6.37
N SER A 128 12.66 7.35 5.69
CA SER A 128 13.81 6.66 6.25
C SER A 128 14.86 6.46 5.15
N PRO A 129 16.13 6.21 5.50
CA PRO A 129 17.13 5.78 4.53
C PRO A 129 16.67 4.55 3.76
N LEU A 130 17.08 4.44 2.49
CA LEU A 130 16.63 3.36 1.61
C LEU A 130 17.01 1.97 2.12
N ASP A 131 18.19 1.79 2.67
CA ASP A 131 18.64 0.53 3.25
C ASP A 131 17.75 0.05 4.41
N VAL A 132 17.27 0.97 5.25
CA VAL A 132 16.29 0.68 6.32
C VAL A 132 14.95 0.25 5.72
N LYS A 133 14.46 0.96 4.68
CA LYS A 133 13.22 0.59 3.97
C LYS A 133 13.32 -0.81 3.35
N LEU A 134 14.47 -1.12 2.73
CA LEU A 134 14.69 -2.43 2.12
C LEU A 134 14.83 -3.55 3.15
N ALA A 135 15.39 -3.28 4.33
CA ALA A 135 15.44 -4.23 5.42
C ALA A 135 14.02 -4.54 5.93
N ASP A 136 13.19 -3.51 6.15
CA ASP A 136 11.79 -3.62 6.56
C ASP A 136 10.97 -4.50 5.59
N VAL A 137 11.15 -4.30 4.27
CA VAL A 137 10.52 -5.12 3.23
C VAL A 137 10.97 -6.58 3.29
N ARG A 138 12.30 -6.82 3.42
CA ARG A 138 12.83 -8.19 3.50
C ARG A 138 12.33 -8.92 4.74
N ASP A 139 12.21 -8.23 5.86
CA ASP A 139 11.67 -8.79 7.10
C ASP A 139 10.19 -9.16 6.93
N ALA A 140 9.36 -8.28 6.33
CA ALA A 140 7.97 -8.57 6.03
C ALA A 140 7.81 -9.84 5.18
N VAL A 141 8.60 -9.97 4.11
CA VAL A 141 8.61 -11.14 3.22
C VAL A 141 9.11 -12.40 3.97
N ALA A 142 10.20 -12.28 4.73
CA ALA A 142 10.75 -13.39 5.51
C ALA A 142 9.78 -13.90 6.59
N PHE A 143 8.95 -13.03 7.14
CA PHE A 143 7.88 -13.40 8.08
C PHE A 143 6.68 -14.05 7.40
N GLY A 144 6.62 -14.06 6.08
CA GLY A 144 5.62 -14.76 5.29
C GLY A 144 4.51 -13.88 4.73
N ALA A 145 4.74 -12.59 4.54
CA ALA A 145 3.81 -11.74 3.82
C ALA A 145 3.69 -12.18 2.36
N ASP A 146 2.45 -12.29 1.86
CA ASP A 146 2.15 -12.54 0.45
C ASP A 146 2.23 -11.22 -0.35
N GLU A 147 2.00 -10.09 0.32
CA GLU A 147 1.94 -8.76 -0.25
C GLU A 147 2.65 -7.75 0.65
N VAL A 148 3.31 -6.78 0.03
CA VAL A 148 3.99 -5.67 0.72
C VAL A 148 3.38 -4.35 0.27
N ASP A 149 2.93 -3.56 1.24
CA ASP A 149 2.33 -2.25 1.02
C ASP A 149 3.35 -1.18 1.37
N MET A 150 4.11 -0.73 0.36
CA MET A 150 5.06 0.36 0.54
C MET A 150 4.35 1.72 0.49
N VAL A 151 4.88 2.69 1.20
CA VAL A 151 4.49 4.10 1.06
C VAL A 151 5.62 4.88 0.40
N ILE A 152 5.28 5.75 -0.56
CA ILE A 152 6.27 6.60 -1.21
C ILE A 152 6.80 7.69 -0.26
N ASP A 153 8.02 8.18 -0.51
CA ASP A 153 8.51 9.42 0.09
C ASP A 153 7.79 10.61 -0.55
N ARG A 154 6.65 11.00 0.03
CA ARG A 154 5.84 12.12 -0.47
C ARG A 154 6.60 13.44 -0.46
N GLY A 155 7.47 13.63 0.54
CA GLY A 155 8.33 14.82 0.61
C GLY A 155 9.29 14.92 -0.57
N ALA A 156 9.87 13.79 -0.98
CA ALA A 156 10.68 13.73 -2.20
C ALA A 156 9.85 14.02 -3.44
N PHE A 157 8.66 13.40 -3.56
CA PHE A 157 7.76 13.62 -4.69
C PHE A 157 7.35 15.09 -4.82
N LEU A 158 6.84 15.70 -3.75
CA LEU A 158 6.36 17.09 -3.73
C LEU A 158 7.49 18.11 -3.93
N SER A 159 8.74 17.74 -3.68
CA SER A 159 9.93 18.56 -3.99
C SER A 159 10.50 18.31 -5.39
N GLY A 160 9.80 17.56 -6.25
CA GLY A 160 10.19 17.28 -7.65
C GLY A 160 11.26 16.21 -7.81
N ARG A 161 11.65 15.50 -6.73
CA ARG A 161 12.63 14.40 -6.78
C ARG A 161 12.00 13.09 -7.25
N TYR A 162 11.34 13.12 -8.39
CA TYR A 162 10.60 11.98 -8.92
C TYR A 162 11.49 10.78 -9.21
N GLY A 163 12.73 11.02 -9.67
CA GLY A 163 13.71 9.96 -9.91
C GLY A 163 14.01 9.14 -8.67
N LYS A 164 14.15 9.81 -7.50
CA LYS A 164 14.33 9.14 -6.22
C LYS A 164 13.14 8.23 -5.88
N VAL A 165 11.90 8.74 -6.04
CA VAL A 165 10.70 7.97 -5.74
C VAL A 165 10.60 6.75 -6.66
N TYR A 166 10.87 6.92 -7.94
CA TYR A 166 10.89 5.84 -8.91
C TYR A 166 11.92 4.76 -8.55
N GLU A 167 13.14 5.16 -8.25
CA GLU A 167 14.22 4.24 -7.86
C GLU A 167 13.85 3.46 -6.59
N GLU A 168 13.28 4.13 -5.58
CA GLU A 168 12.82 3.47 -4.36
C GLU A 168 11.78 2.39 -4.67
N ILE A 169 10.80 2.67 -5.53
CA ILE A 169 9.78 1.69 -5.94
C ILE A 169 10.43 0.48 -6.62
N VAL A 170 11.37 0.72 -7.56
CA VAL A 170 12.09 -0.36 -8.25
C VAL A 170 12.85 -1.24 -7.26
N ARG A 171 13.64 -0.61 -6.36
CA ARG A 171 14.45 -1.33 -5.36
C ARG A 171 13.58 -2.10 -4.35
N VAL A 172 12.46 -1.51 -3.97
CA VAL A 172 11.49 -2.20 -3.09
C VAL A 172 10.86 -3.38 -3.81
N LYS A 173 10.47 -3.25 -5.10
CA LYS A 173 9.96 -4.39 -5.88
C LYS A 173 10.99 -5.52 -5.99
N GLU A 174 12.26 -5.19 -6.21
CA GLU A 174 13.33 -6.19 -6.20
C GLU A 174 13.44 -6.90 -4.84
N ALA A 175 13.33 -6.16 -3.75
CA ALA A 175 13.39 -6.72 -2.39
C ALA A 175 12.18 -7.59 -2.03
N CYS A 176 11.01 -7.36 -2.65
CA CYS A 176 9.82 -8.17 -2.48
C CYS A 176 9.96 -9.59 -3.07
N GLY A 177 10.85 -9.80 -4.05
CA GLY A 177 10.92 -11.08 -4.76
C GLY A 177 9.58 -11.46 -5.37
N ASP A 178 9.05 -12.63 -4.96
CA ASP A 178 7.77 -13.15 -5.44
C ASP A 178 6.54 -12.50 -4.77
N ALA A 179 6.73 -11.78 -3.65
CA ALA A 179 5.63 -11.08 -3.00
C ALA A 179 5.08 -9.96 -3.87
N HIS A 180 3.76 -9.78 -3.81
CA HIS A 180 3.09 -8.69 -4.54
C HIS A 180 3.42 -7.34 -3.89
N LEU A 181 3.75 -6.34 -4.72
CA LEU A 181 3.98 -4.97 -4.26
C LEU A 181 2.74 -4.12 -4.54
N LYS A 182 2.23 -3.45 -3.51
CA LYS A 182 1.27 -2.35 -3.64
C LYS A 182 1.95 -1.06 -3.20
N VAL A 183 1.69 0.04 -3.93
CA VAL A 183 2.34 1.33 -3.69
C VAL A 183 1.29 2.33 -3.20
N ILE A 184 1.41 2.74 -1.94
CA ILE A 184 0.55 3.74 -1.33
C ILE A 184 1.04 5.12 -1.77
N LEU A 185 0.20 5.84 -2.50
CA LEU A 185 0.49 7.18 -3.01
C LEU A 185 0.09 8.28 -2.02
N GLU A 186 -0.93 8.04 -1.17
CA GLU A 186 -1.54 9.04 -0.30
C GLU A 186 -2.05 10.24 -1.11
N THR A 187 -2.96 9.97 -2.05
CA THR A 187 -3.42 10.92 -3.08
C THR A 187 -3.95 12.23 -2.50
N GLY A 188 -4.55 12.19 -1.31
CA GLY A 188 -5.02 13.39 -0.61
C GLY A 188 -3.93 14.40 -0.26
N GLU A 189 -2.68 13.94 -0.08
CA GLU A 189 -1.53 14.80 0.22
C GLU A 189 -0.77 15.26 -1.03
N LEU A 190 -1.05 14.68 -2.21
CA LEU A 190 -0.39 15.07 -3.45
C LEU A 190 -0.93 16.39 -4.02
N GLY A 191 -2.08 16.85 -3.58
CA GLY A 191 -2.63 18.20 -3.77
C GLY A 191 -3.33 18.43 -5.10
N THR A 192 -2.88 17.87 -6.20
CA THR A 192 -3.48 18.06 -7.53
C THR A 192 -3.66 16.76 -8.29
N TYR A 193 -4.58 16.74 -9.25
CA TYR A 193 -4.76 15.59 -10.15
C TYR A 193 -3.52 15.33 -11.00
N ASP A 194 -2.76 16.38 -11.36
CA ASP A 194 -1.52 16.22 -12.12
C ASP A 194 -0.44 15.45 -11.34
N ASN A 195 -0.46 15.54 -10.01
CA ASN A 195 0.46 14.82 -9.14
C ASN A 195 0.05 13.36 -8.90
N VAL A 196 -1.22 13.02 -9.07
CA VAL A 196 -1.76 11.66 -8.92
C VAL A 196 -1.62 10.86 -10.18
#